data_6b22df7f856e11116378b92bd78fb313
#
_entry.id   6b22df7f856e11116378b92bd78fb313
#
_cell.length_a   1.000
_cell.length_b   1.000
_cell.length_c   1.000
_cell.angle_alpha   90.00
_cell.angle_beta   90.00
_cell.angle_gamma   90.00
#
_symmetry.space_group_name_H-M   'P 1'
#
loop_
_entity.id
_entity.type
_entity.pdbx_description
1 polymer ?
#
loop_
_entity_poly.entity_id
_entity_poly.type
_entity_poly.pdbx_seq_one_letter_code
_entity_poly.pdbx_strand_id
1 'polypeptide(L)'
;MYCDFWNLSHAPFDQLLDLEYFFESEFHEEALARLLFVAEEQKKCAVFTGPAGTGKSLTLKVFQTILKRSPYQCESIDLLGLGEEEFLWQLCAQLRLGPSYSTQLPQLWRQLTDFLMGLQLTQGRLILLLDHVDQSRSECLKTIERLLHTGNQRFPALTIVTTSGTLNPGAATTVSQLSDLAIELGSFDQETTEAYIRYRLNCSGCSKPLFTADAMREIQKATEGTPEKINQICDLALLAGYEQNLQEIDSDVITRAEREIKGAPLTINRISEVMHGV
;
A
#
# COMPACT_ATOMS: atom_id res chain seq x y z
N MET A 1 2.70 -26.17 7.92
CA MET A 1 1.59 -26.99 8.46
C MET A 1 0.33 -26.92 7.61
N TYR A 2 -0.41 -25.77 7.55
CA TYR A 2 -1.61 -25.73 6.69
C TYR A 2 -1.29 -25.72 5.19
N CYS A 3 -0.11 -25.20 4.80
CA CYS A 3 0.33 -25.20 3.41
C CYS A 3 0.46 -26.62 2.85
N ASP A 4 1.04 -27.55 3.61
CA ASP A 4 1.19 -28.96 3.17
C ASP A 4 -0.17 -29.64 3.01
N PHE A 5 -1.12 -29.32 3.89
CA PHE A 5 -2.49 -29.85 3.82
C PHE A 5 -3.22 -29.43 2.54
N TRP A 6 -3.09 -28.14 2.18
CA TRP A 6 -3.71 -27.56 1.00
C TRP A 6 -2.87 -27.72 -0.28
N ASN A 7 -1.71 -28.39 -0.20
CA ASN A 7 -0.72 -28.52 -1.28
C ASN A 7 -0.27 -27.16 -1.83
N LEU A 8 0.04 -26.23 -0.91
CA LEU A 8 0.57 -24.89 -1.20
C LEU A 8 2.09 -24.89 -1.01
N SER A 9 2.83 -24.24 -1.90
CA SER A 9 4.27 -24.05 -1.75
C SER A 9 4.64 -23.08 -0.62
N HIS A 10 3.74 -22.13 -0.33
CA HIS A 10 3.88 -21.11 0.73
C HIS A 10 2.49 -20.53 1.05
N ALA A 11 2.41 -19.69 2.10
CA ALA A 11 1.17 -19.02 2.49
C ALA A 11 0.70 -18.04 1.41
N PRO A 12 -0.47 -18.27 0.77
CA PRO A 12 -0.91 -17.45 -0.37
C PRO A 12 -1.32 -16.04 0.01
N PHE A 13 -1.75 -15.84 1.25
CA PHE A 13 -2.32 -14.58 1.73
C PHE A 13 -1.40 -13.85 2.72
N ASP A 14 -0.09 -14.18 2.73
CA ASP A 14 0.88 -13.43 3.53
C ASP A 14 0.89 -11.95 3.11
N GLN A 15 0.96 -11.06 4.10
CA GLN A 15 0.84 -9.61 3.92
C GLN A 15 2.17 -8.94 3.53
N LEU A 16 3.09 -9.68 2.94
CA LEU A 16 4.34 -9.11 2.46
C LEU A 16 4.08 -8.13 1.30
N LEU A 17 4.71 -6.96 1.36
CA LEU A 17 4.79 -6.00 0.25
C LEU A 17 5.75 -6.55 -0.83
N ASP A 18 5.38 -7.69 -1.40
CA ASP A 18 6.18 -8.36 -2.42
C ASP A 18 5.61 -8.08 -3.81
N LEU A 19 6.49 -7.63 -4.70
CA LEU A 19 6.13 -7.31 -6.08
C LEU A 19 5.70 -8.55 -6.88
N GLU A 20 6.16 -9.74 -6.48
CA GLU A 20 5.76 -11.00 -7.13
C GLU A 20 4.27 -11.31 -6.97
N TYR A 21 3.65 -10.75 -5.93
CA TYR A 21 2.22 -10.91 -5.65
C TYR A 21 1.37 -9.71 -6.06
N PHE A 22 1.93 -8.80 -6.83
CA PHE A 22 1.16 -7.66 -7.33
C PHE A 22 0.09 -8.14 -8.32
N PHE A 23 -1.15 -7.98 -7.95
CA PHE A 23 -2.29 -8.30 -8.81
C PHE A 23 -2.68 -7.05 -9.62
N GLU A 24 -2.51 -7.13 -10.94
CA GLU A 24 -2.84 -6.05 -11.86
C GLU A 24 -4.35 -6.04 -12.12
N SER A 25 -5.13 -5.43 -11.21
CA SER A 25 -6.53 -5.12 -11.50
C SER A 25 -6.64 -3.86 -12.36
N GLU A 26 -7.79 -3.64 -13.02
CA GLU A 26 -8.05 -2.45 -13.82
C GLU A 26 -7.79 -1.15 -13.04
N PHE A 27 -8.13 -1.11 -11.74
CA PHE A 27 -7.85 0.06 -10.87
C PHE A 27 -6.35 0.30 -10.66
N HIS A 28 -5.56 -0.77 -10.52
CA HIS A 28 -4.11 -0.67 -10.35
C HIS A 28 -3.42 -0.27 -11.65
N GLU A 29 -3.87 -0.82 -12.79
CA GLU A 29 -3.37 -0.44 -14.12
C GLU A 29 -3.65 1.03 -14.42
N GLU A 30 -4.88 1.49 -14.17
CA GLU A 30 -5.23 2.90 -14.34
C GLU A 30 -4.41 3.81 -13.43
N ALA A 31 -4.26 3.44 -12.14
CA ALA A 31 -3.45 4.21 -11.20
C ALA A 31 -1.99 4.30 -11.66
N LEU A 32 -1.38 3.19 -12.10
CA LEU A 32 -0.02 3.16 -12.64
C LEU A 32 0.11 4.02 -13.90
N ALA A 33 -0.84 3.93 -14.84
CA ALA A 33 -0.84 4.75 -16.05
C ALA A 33 -0.89 6.25 -15.71
N ARG A 34 -1.72 6.66 -14.75
CA ARG A 34 -1.80 8.04 -14.28
C ARG A 34 -0.52 8.50 -13.57
N LEU A 35 0.12 7.63 -12.77
CA LEU A 35 1.40 7.92 -12.13
C LEU A 35 2.51 8.09 -13.16
N LEU A 36 2.55 7.27 -14.21
CA LEU A 36 3.48 7.41 -15.33
C LEU A 36 3.24 8.71 -16.09
N PHE A 37 1.99 9.06 -16.35
CA PHE A 37 1.63 10.35 -16.96
C PHE A 37 2.15 11.54 -16.12
N VAL A 38 2.02 11.48 -14.78
CA VAL A 38 2.56 12.51 -13.87
C VAL A 38 4.06 12.66 -14.04
N ALA A 39 4.79 11.52 -14.17
CA ALA A 39 6.23 11.53 -14.37
C ALA A 39 6.64 12.09 -15.75
N GLU A 40 5.99 11.65 -16.83
CA GLU A 40 6.29 12.02 -18.20
C GLU A 40 5.94 13.48 -18.50
N GLU A 41 4.75 13.92 -18.10
CA GLU A 41 4.25 15.29 -18.30
C GLU A 41 4.82 16.30 -17.30
N GLN A 42 5.75 15.89 -16.48
CA GLN A 42 6.47 16.75 -15.55
C GLN A 42 5.53 17.53 -14.60
N LYS A 43 4.47 16.88 -14.14
CA LYS A 43 3.58 17.46 -13.13
C LYS A 43 4.33 17.65 -11.82
N LYS A 44 3.96 18.69 -11.06
CA LYS A 44 4.64 18.98 -9.79
C LYS A 44 4.18 18.08 -8.66
N CYS A 45 2.89 17.81 -8.63
CA CYS A 45 2.29 17.07 -7.53
C CYS A 45 1.15 16.18 -8.01
N ALA A 46 1.13 14.95 -7.51
CA ALA A 46 -0.03 14.08 -7.58
C ALA A 46 -0.41 13.56 -6.19
N VAL A 47 -1.71 13.46 -5.95
CA VAL A 47 -2.25 12.85 -4.73
C VAL A 47 -2.87 11.52 -5.06
N PHE A 48 -2.39 10.46 -4.44
CA PHE A 48 -2.85 9.09 -4.62
C PHE A 48 -3.63 8.66 -3.37
N THR A 49 -4.93 8.58 -3.49
CA THR A 49 -5.87 8.34 -2.38
C THR A 49 -6.55 6.98 -2.51
N GLY A 50 -7.17 6.55 -1.45
CA GLY A 50 -7.99 5.34 -1.40
C GLY A 50 -8.09 4.78 0.02
N PRO A 51 -9.04 3.90 0.32
CA PRO A 51 -9.18 3.27 1.63
C PRO A 51 -7.88 2.60 2.09
N ALA A 52 -7.71 2.43 3.40
CA ALA A 52 -6.59 1.66 3.94
C ALA A 52 -6.65 0.22 3.41
N GLY A 53 -5.49 -0.38 3.12
CA GLY A 53 -5.41 -1.76 2.67
C GLY A 53 -5.75 -2.01 1.20
N THR A 54 -6.01 -0.98 0.38
CA THR A 54 -6.29 -1.14 -1.07
C THR A 54 -5.05 -1.39 -1.93
N GLY A 55 -3.84 -1.32 -1.39
CA GLY A 55 -2.60 -1.60 -2.12
C GLY A 55 -1.83 -0.37 -2.60
N LYS A 56 -2.14 0.85 -2.12
CA LYS A 56 -1.44 2.10 -2.51
C LYS A 56 0.08 2.01 -2.39
N SER A 57 0.58 1.58 -1.24
CA SER A 57 2.03 1.45 -0.99
C SER A 57 2.70 0.44 -1.92
N LEU A 58 2.02 -0.67 -2.22
CA LEU A 58 2.50 -1.67 -3.18
C LEU A 58 2.53 -1.09 -4.60
N THR A 59 1.48 -0.37 -5.01
CA THR A 59 1.42 0.32 -6.31
C THR A 59 2.55 1.34 -6.46
N LEU A 60 2.86 2.12 -5.42
CA LEU A 60 4.02 3.03 -5.42
C LEU A 60 5.34 2.27 -5.59
N LYS A 61 5.48 1.10 -4.97
CA LYS A 61 6.69 0.28 -5.07
C LYS A 61 6.85 -0.31 -6.48
N VAL A 62 5.74 -0.71 -7.13
CA VAL A 62 5.71 -1.10 -8.54
C VAL A 62 6.13 0.07 -9.42
N PHE A 63 5.51 1.24 -9.23
CA PHE A 63 5.84 2.46 -9.96
C PHE A 63 7.32 2.84 -9.81
N GLN A 64 7.86 2.81 -8.58
CA GLN A 64 9.28 3.04 -8.35
C GLN A 64 10.17 2.05 -9.12
N THR A 65 9.75 0.78 -9.20
CA THR A 65 10.50 -0.25 -9.93
C THR A 65 10.49 -0.01 -11.45
N ILE A 66 9.37 0.45 -12.00
CA ILE A 66 9.26 0.86 -13.40
C ILE A 66 10.22 2.03 -13.68
N LEU A 67 10.24 3.02 -12.79
CA LEU A 67 11.10 4.20 -12.92
C LEU A 67 12.61 3.93 -12.83
N LYS A 68 13.04 2.79 -12.27
CA LYS A 68 14.46 2.39 -12.27
C LYS A 68 15.06 2.26 -13.69
N ARG A 69 14.21 2.10 -14.70
CA ARG A 69 14.62 2.02 -16.12
C ARG A 69 14.55 3.38 -16.83
N SER A 70 14.11 4.41 -16.14
CA SER A 70 14.01 5.78 -16.66
C SER A 70 15.22 6.61 -16.23
N PRO A 71 15.45 7.78 -16.84
CA PRO A 71 16.53 8.69 -16.45
C PRO A 71 16.22 9.47 -15.16
N TYR A 72 15.07 9.21 -14.52
CA TYR A 72 14.63 9.93 -13.31
C TYR A 72 15.22 9.30 -12.05
N GLN A 73 15.69 10.13 -11.13
CA GLN A 73 15.94 9.67 -9.77
C GLN A 73 14.59 9.54 -9.05
N CYS A 74 14.36 8.42 -8.39
CA CYS A 74 13.11 8.15 -7.68
C CYS A 74 13.41 7.65 -6.27
N GLU A 75 12.98 8.43 -5.27
CA GLU A 75 13.15 8.09 -3.86
C GLU A 75 11.78 7.97 -3.20
N SER A 76 11.68 7.08 -2.20
CA SER A 76 10.43 6.83 -1.48
C SER A 76 10.65 6.96 0.02
N ILE A 77 9.78 7.70 0.70
CA ILE A 77 9.82 7.90 2.15
C ILE A 77 8.43 7.63 2.72
N ASP A 78 8.38 6.81 3.76
CA ASP A 78 7.20 6.63 4.58
C ASP A 78 7.18 7.73 5.65
N LEU A 79 6.13 8.55 5.65
CA LEU A 79 5.98 9.69 6.54
C LEU A 79 5.29 9.36 7.87
N LEU A 80 4.96 8.09 8.11
CA LEU A 80 4.25 7.66 9.32
C LEU A 80 4.94 8.17 10.60
N GLY A 81 4.30 9.14 11.28
CA GLY A 81 4.78 9.71 12.53
C GLY A 81 5.99 10.66 12.41
N LEU A 82 6.55 10.87 11.21
CA LEU A 82 7.73 11.71 11.03
C LEU A 82 7.43 13.20 11.25
N GLY A 83 8.43 13.88 11.83
CA GLY A 83 8.52 15.34 11.90
C GLY A 83 9.35 15.92 10.72
N GLU A 84 9.41 17.26 10.63
CA GLU A 84 10.15 17.96 9.56
C GLU A 84 11.62 17.58 9.50
N GLU A 85 12.31 17.57 10.65
CA GLU A 85 13.76 17.31 10.71
C GLU A 85 14.09 15.88 10.30
N GLU A 86 13.31 14.91 10.81
CA GLU A 86 13.48 13.49 10.47
C GLU A 86 13.23 13.23 8.99
N PHE A 87 12.17 13.83 8.44
CA PHE A 87 11.85 13.73 7.02
C PHE A 87 12.97 14.29 6.15
N LEU A 88 13.43 15.52 6.42
CA LEU A 88 14.50 16.15 5.63
C LEU A 88 15.83 15.42 5.78
N TRP A 89 16.12 14.91 6.98
CA TRP A 89 17.33 14.13 7.20
C TRP A 89 17.31 12.84 6.39
N GLN A 90 16.19 12.08 6.41
CA GLN A 90 16.03 10.87 5.62
C GLN A 90 16.13 11.16 4.12
N LEU A 91 15.48 12.22 3.65
CA LEU A 91 15.54 12.63 2.25
C LEU A 91 16.99 12.95 1.83
N CYS A 92 17.70 13.77 2.59
CA CYS A 92 19.09 14.08 2.32
C CYS A 92 19.99 12.84 2.33
N ALA A 93 19.75 11.89 3.25
CA ALA A 93 20.49 10.64 3.32
C ALA A 93 20.24 9.76 2.08
N GLN A 94 18.99 9.58 1.65
CA GLN A 94 18.63 8.82 0.44
C GLN A 94 19.22 9.45 -0.81
N LEU A 95 19.20 10.77 -0.91
CA LEU A 95 19.82 11.53 -2.00
C LEU A 95 21.36 11.55 -1.93
N ARG A 96 21.97 10.87 -0.95
CA ARG A 96 23.42 10.76 -0.72
C ARG A 96 24.12 12.12 -0.51
N LEU A 97 23.40 13.06 0.11
CA LEU A 97 23.95 14.39 0.42
C LEU A 97 24.81 14.38 1.71
N GLY A 98 24.93 13.24 2.38
CA GLY A 98 25.80 13.02 3.51
C GLY A 98 25.45 13.79 4.80
N PRO A 99 24.15 13.85 5.22
CA PRO A 99 23.82 14.48 6.49
C PRO A 99 24.42 13.69 7.66
N SER A 100 24.99 14.40 8.64
CA SER A 100 25.38 13.79 9.92
C SER A 100 24.28 13.92 10.95
N TYR A 101 24.36 13.19 12.06
CA TYR A 101 23.39 13.31 13.15
C TYR A 101 23.35 14.70 13.80
N SER A 102 24.41 15.50 13.63
CA SER A 102 24.49 16.88 14.11
C SER A 102 24.09 17.92 13.07
N THR A 103 23.66 17.50 11.86
CA THR A 103 23.25 18.42 10.80
C THR A 103 21.93 19.09 11.20
N GLN A 104 21.96 20.42 11.36
CA GLN A 104 20.80 21.19 11.76
C GLN A 104 19.82 21.42 10.60
N LEU A 105 18.56 21.66 10.89
CA LEU A 105 17.49 21.89 9.92
C LEU A 105 17.82 22.90 8.82
N PRO A 106 18.43 24.09 9.10
CA PRO A 106 18.82 25.02 8.04
C PRO A 106 19.86 24.46 7.06
N GLN A 107 20.75 23.58 7.57
CA GLN A 107 21.77 22.94 6.73
C GLN A 107 21.16 21.87 5.84
N LEU A 108 20.19 21.07 6.35
CA LEU A 108 19.43 20.11 5.55
C LEU A 108 18.70 20.82 4.40
N TRP A 109 18.01 21.91 4.71
CA TRP A 109 17.34 22.73 3.68
C TRP A 109 18.31 23.26 2.63
N ARG A 110 19.48 23.73 3.04
CA ARG A 110 20.50 24.21 2.10
C ARG A 110 21.00 23.09 1.19
N GLN A 111 21.39 21.95 1.77
CA GLN A 111 21.85 20.79 1.00
C GLN A 111 20.81 20.35 -0.03
N LEU A 112 19.54 20.25 0.36
CA LEU A 112 18.46 19.86 -0.52
C LEU A 112 18.20 20.90 -1.61
N THR A 113 18.22 22.20 -1.27
CA THR A 113 18.01 23.28 -2.23
C THR A 113 19.15 23.31 -3.26
N ASP A 114 20.41 23.22 -2.82
CA ASP A 114 21.58 23.18 -3.70
C ASP A 114 21.52 21.97 -4.66
N PHE A 115 21.08 20.82 -4.16
CA PHE A 115 20.87 19.61 -4.97
C PHE A 115 19.78 19.81 -6.02
N LEU A 116 18.60 20.33 -5.65
CA LEU A 116 17.51 20.60 -6.60
C LEU A 116 17.89 21.63 -7.66
N MET A 117 18.64 22.65 -7.30
CA MET A 117 19.20 23.62 -8.26
C MET A 117 20.18 22.94 -9.23
N GLY A 118 21.03 22.05 -8.73
CA GLY A 118 21.94 21.27 -9.56
C GLY A 118 21.19 20.38 -10.55
N LEU A 119 20.13 19.69 -10.11
CA LEU A 119 19.27 18.91 -10.99
C LEU A 119 18.62 19.77 -12.07
N GLN A 120 18.14 20.96 -11.72
CA GLN A 120 17.51 21.86 -12.67
C GLN A 120 18.50 22.33 -13.75
N LEU A 121 19.76 22.63 -13.38
CA LEU A 121 20.82 23.05 -14.32
C LEU A 121 21.19 21.91 -15.28
N THR A 122 21.16 20.66 -14.82
CA THR A 122 21.48 19.47 -15.63
C THR A 122 20.27 18.89 -16.34
N GLN A 123 19.11 19.53 -16.24
CA GLN A 123 17.81 19.00 -16.71
C GLN A 123 17.46 17.62 -16.12
N GLY A 124 18.06 17.30 -14.99
CA GLY A 124 17.74 16.11 -14.20
C GLY A 124 16.41 16.27 -13.46
N ARG A 125 15.87 15.15 -12.98
CA ARG A 125 14.58 15.14 -12.27
C ARG A 125 14.60 14.17 -11.10
N LEU A 126 13.98 14.62 -10.02
CA LEU A 126 13.67 13.84 -8.84
C LEU A 126 12.16 13.60 -8.78
N ILE A 127 11.77 12.34 -8.63
CA ILE A 127 10.41 11.93 -8.29
C ILE A 127 10.45 11.45 -6.84
N LEU A 128 9.72 12.12 -5.98
CA LEU A 128 9.65 11.83 -4.55
C LEU A 128 8.29 11.21 -4.22
N LEU A 129 8.32 9.97 -3.76
CA LEU A 129 7.15 9.21 -3.34
C LEU A 129 7.02 9.33 -1.82
N LEU A 130 5.95 9.94 -1.34
CA LEU A 130 5.69 10.18 0.07
C LEU A 130 4.47 9.37 0.51
N ASP A 131 4.71 8.28 1.22
CA ASP A 131 3.63 7.42 1.71
C ASP A 131 3.10 7.94 3.06
N HIS A 132 1.82 7.67 3.37
CA HIS A 132 1.14 8.01 4.62
C HIS A 132 1.22 9.50 5.02
N VAL A 133 1.02 10.40 4.05
CA VAL A 133 1.10 11.86 4.32
C VAL A 133 0.06 12.32 5.36
N ASP A 134 -1.08 11.66 5.42
CA ASP A 134 -2.16 11.92 6.39
C ASP A 134 -1.84 11.48 7.82
N GLN A 135 -0.82 10.65 8.00
CA GLN A 135 -0.33 10.16 9.29
C GLN A 135 1.00 10.82 9.71
N SER A 136 1.48 11.79 8.93
CA SER A 136 2.65 12.59 9.25
C SER A 136 2.29 13.70 10.26
N ARG A 137 3.32 14.29 10.89
CA ARG A 137 3.11 15.50 11.71
C ARG A 137 2.85 16.71 10.81
N SER A 138 2.13 17.71 11.34
CA SER A 138 1.72 18.91 10.58
C SER A 138 2.88 19.69 9.96
N GLU A 139 4.06 19.62 10.56
CA GLU A 139 5.28 20.26 10.07
C GLU A 139 5.75 19.65 8.75
N CYS A 140 5.54 18.34 8.55
CA CYS A 140 5.85 17.68 7.28
C CYS A 140 5.01 18.23 6.12
N LEU A 141 3.73 18.52 6.35
CA LEU A 141 2.85 19.11 5.33
C LEU A 141 3.37 20.47 4.86
N LYS A 142 3.81 21.33 5.80
CA LYS A 142 4.42 22.63 5.47
C LYS A 142 5.74 22.46 4.71
N THR A 143 6.50 21.43 5.05
CA THR A 143 7.75 21.09 4.35
C THR A 143 7.47 20.66 2.91
N ILE A 144 6.46 19.82 2.69
CA ILE A 144 6.03 19.39 1.35
C ILE A 144 5.56 20.61 0.54
N GLU A 145 4.73 21.46 1.13
CA GLU A 145 4.27 22.70 0.51
C GLU A 145 5.45 23.60 0.10
N ARG A 146 6.42 23.79 0.99
CA ARG A 146 7.64 24.56 0.70
C ARG A 146 8.44 23.94 -0.43
N LEU A 147 8.57 22.62 -0.49
CA LEU A 147 9.26 21.91 -1.58
C LEU A 147 8.56 22.12 -2.92
N LEU A 148 7.22 22.05 -2.96
CA LEU A 148 6.44 22.31 -4.18
C LEU A 148 6.58 23.74 -4.70
N HIS A 149 6.88 24.71 -3.82
CA HIS A 149 7.16 26.09 -4.19
C HIS A 149 8.63 26.37 -4.53
N THR A 150 9.52 25.38 -4.32
CA THR A 150 10.96 25.51 -4.62
C THR A 150 11.22 25.22 -6.11
N GLY A 151 12.00 26.07 -6.76
CA GLY A 151 12.42 25.88 -8.15
C GLY A 151 11.60 26.66 -9.19
N ASN A 152 11.90 26.43 -10.47
CA ASN A 152 11.23 27.13 -11.58
C ASN A 152 9.88 26.47 -11.88
N GLN A 153 8.84 27.27 -11.97
CA GLN A 153 7.49 26.79 -12.27
C GLN A 153 7.34 26.16 -13.66
N ARG A 154 8.19 26.53 -14.61
CA ARG A 154 8.09 26.09 -16.01
C ARG A 154 8.69 24.69 -16.25
N PHE A 155 9.73 24.32 -15.47
CA PHE A 155 10.39 23.03 -15.57
C PHE A 155 10.75 22.55 -14.15
N PRO A 156 9.83 21.89 -13.45
CA PRO A 156 10.10 21.44 -12.10
C PRO A 156 11.16 20.32 -12.12
N ALA A 157 12.24 20.51 -11.37
CA ALA A 157 13.21 19.44 -11.12
C ALA A 157 12.68 18.39 -10.15
N LEU A 158 11.55 18.68 -9.47
CA LEU A 158 10.93 17.84 -8.46
C LEU A 158 9.46 17.57 -8.80
N THR A 159 9.10 16.30 -8.81
CA THR A 159 7.73 15.81 -8.80
C THR A 159 7.47 15.12 -7.46
N ILE A 160 6.38 15.43 -6.79
CA ILE A 160 5.98 14.79 -5.54
C ILE A 160 4.71 13.99 -5.77
N VAL A 161 4.73 12.71 -5.41
CA VAL A 161 3.56 11.85 -5.33
C VAL A 161 3.31 11.54 -3.87
N THR A 162 2.14 11.90 -3.35
CA THR A 162 1.77 11.62 -1.96
C THR A 162 0.69 10.57 -1.90
N THR A 163 0.72 9.67 -0.90
CA THR A 163 -0.43 8.83 -0.60
C THR A 163 -1.12 9.29 0.67
N SER A 164 -2.43 9.08 0.70
CA SER A 164 -3.22 9.22 1.92
C SER A 164 -4.33 8.18 1.95
N GLY A 165 -4.90 7.95 3.14
CA GLY A 165 -6.11 7.16 3.33
C GLY A 165 -7.30 7.81 2.64
N THR A 166 -8.37 8.03 3.35
CA THR A 166 -9.47 8.88 2.88
C THR A 166 -9.09 10.34 3.10
N LEU A 167 -9.44 11.21 2.15
CA LEU A 167 -9.22 12.65 2.27
C LEU A 167 -9.80 13.19 3.59
N ASN A 168 -8.96 13.25 4.60
CA ASN A 168 -9.31 13.90 5.86
C ASN A 168 -9.33 15.41 5.61
N PRO A 169 -10.46 16.12 5.80
CA PRO A 169 -10.61 17.51 5.35
C PRO A 169 -9.57 18.51 5.92
N GLY A 170 -8.83 18.13 6.97
CA GLY A 170 -7.87 19.01 7.62
C GLY A 170 -6.42 18.92 7.15
N ALA A 171 -5.91 17.73 6.83
CA ALA A 171 -4.49 17.54 6.47
C ALA A 171 -4.28 17.40 4.96
N ALA A 172 -5.25 16.81 4.26
CA ALA A 172 -5.17 16.61 2.81
C ALA A 172 -5.52 17.85 1.99
N THR A 173 -6.18 18.86 2.57
CA THR A 173 -6.62 20.06 1.83
C THR A 173 -5.46 20.84 1.24
N THR A 174 -4.36 21.00 1.95
CA THR A 174 -3.22 21.80 1.47
C THR A 174 -2.49 21.11 0.31
N VAL A 175 -2.15 19.82 0.47
CA VAL A 175 -1.46 19.08 -0.59
C VAL A 175 -2.39 18.79 -1.76
N SER A 176 -3.67 18.52 -1.50
CA SER A 176 -4.69 18.32 -2.55
C SER A 176 -4.97 19.59 -3.36
N GLN A 177 -4.92 20.77 -2.74
CA GLN A 177 -5.06 22.05 -3.46
C GLN A 177 -3.87 22.38 -4.36
N LEU A 178 -2.69 21.83 -4.03
CA LEU A 178 -1.46 22.00 -4.80
C LEU A 178 -1.26 20.88 -5.83
N SER A 179 -2.11 19.86 -5.83
CA SER A 179 -1.96 18.73 -6.74
C SER A 179 -2.45 19.06 -8.16
N ASP A 180 -1.64 18.68 -9.14
CA ASP A 180 -2.01 18.74 -10.55
C ASP A 180 -2.94 17.59 -10.97
N LEU A 181 -2.89 16.48 -10.23
CA LEU A 181 -3.67 15.28 -10.50
C LEU A 181 -4.03 14.54 -9.21
N ALA A 182 -5.31 14.18 -9.10
CA ALA A 182 -5.79 13.25 -8.08
C ALA A 182 -6.00 11.87 -8.71
N ILE A 183 -5.46 10.85 -8.04
CA ILE A 183 -5.58 9.43 -8.41
C ILE A 183 -6.28 8.74 -7.26
N GLU A 184 -7.32 7.98 -7.54
CA GLU A 184 -8.06 7.24 -6.52
C GLU A 184 -7.97 5.74 -6.79
N LEU A 185 -7.60 4.98 -5.76
CA LEU A 185 -7.59 3.52 -5.78
C LEU A 185 -8.81 3.00 -5.02
N GLY A 186 -9.73 2.41 -5.75
CA GLY A 186 -10.94 1.80 -5.20
C GLY A 186 -10.71 0.42 -4.60
N SER A 187 -11.74 -0.09 -3.91
CA SER A 187 -11.81 -1.49 -3.50
C SER A 187 -12.26 -2.37 -4.67
N PHE A 188 -11.99 -3.67 -4.58
CA PHE A 188 -12.41 -4.65 -5.59
C PHE A 188 -13.91 -4.90 -5.55
N ASP A 189 -14.50 -5.11 -6.70
CA ASP A 189 -15.84 -5.68 -6.82
C ASP A 189 -15.82 -7.21 -6.63
N GLN A 190 -16.96 -7.86 -6.77
CA GLN A 190 -17.09 -9.31 -6.59
C GLN A 190 -16.19 -10.08 -7.57
N GLU A 191 -16.19 -9.71 -8.84
CA GLU A 191 -15.45 -10.40 -9.89
C GLU A 191 -13.94 -10.26 -9.68
N THR A 192 -13.48 -9.05 -9.41
CA THR A 192 -12.08 -8.75 -9.12
C THR A 192 -11.60 -9.44 -7.85
N THR A 193 -12.45 -9.50 -6.79
CA THR A 193 -12.13 -10.22 -5.54
C THR A 193 -11.93 -11.71 -5.80
N GLU A 194 -12.81 -12.35 -6.57
CA GLU A 194 -12.66 -13.75 -6.93
C GLU A 194 -11.40 -14.00 -7.78
N ALA A 195 -11.13 -13.13 -8.75
CA ALA A 195 -9.93 -13.21 -9.58
C ALA A 195 -8.65 -13.04 -8.73
N TYR A 196 -8.65 -12.09 -7.77
CA TYR A 196 -7.55 -11.87 -6.84
C TYR A 196 -7.26 -13.09 -5.98
N ILE A 197 -8.28 -13.69 -5.37
CA ILE A 197 -8.12 -14.89 -4.51
C ILE A 197 -7.55 -16.05 -5.34
N ARG A 198 -8.06 -16.28 -6.55
CA ARG A 198 -7.56 -17.32 -7.46
C ARG A 198 -6.11 -17.03 -7.86
N TYR A 199 -5.78 -15.79 -8.16
CA TYR A 199 -4.41 -15.38 -8.49
C TYR A 199 -3.44 -15.72 -7.36
N ARG A 200 -3.77 -15.34 -6.11
CA ARG A 200 -2.94 -15.60 -4.92
C ARG A 200 -2.73 -17.11 -4.69
N LEU A 201 -3.77 -17.92 -4.84
CA LEU A 201 -3.68 -19.39 -4.76
C LEU A 201 -2.80 -19.96 -5.86
N ASN A 202 -2.94 -19.49 -7.10
CA ASN A 202 -2.13 -19.93 -8.22
C ASN A 202 -0.65 -19.60 -8.02
N CYS A 203 -0.30 -18.41 -7.53
CA CYS A 203 1.07 -18.06 -7.18
C CYS A 203 1.68 -19.02 -6.16
N SER A 204 0.85 -19.56 -5.25
CA SER A 204 1.27 -20.57 -4.26
C SER A 204 1.20 -22.01 -4.78
N GLY A 205 1.03 -22.23 -6.09
CA GLY A 205 1.03 -23.54 -6.74
C GLY A 205 -0.31 -24.29 -6.66
N CYS A 206 -1.39 -23.70 -6.17
CA CYS A 206 -2.69 -24.34 -6.08
C CYS A 206 -3.64 -23.81 -7.17
N SER A 207 -3.96 -24.69 -8.14
CA SER A 207 -4.95 -24.39 -9.18
C SER A 207 -6.36 -24.90 -8.85
N LYS A 208 -6.53 -25.61 -7.72
CA LYS A 208 -7.84 -26.09 -7.29
C LYS A 208 -8.63 -24.97 -6.62
N PRO A 209 -9.95 -24.88 -6.85
CA PRO A 209 -10.80 -23.97 -6.10
C PRO A 209 -10.90 -24.47 -4.64
N LEU A 210 -10.28 -23.74 -3.70
CA LEU A 210 -10.34 -24.05 -2.27
C LEU A 210 -11.55 -23.39 -1.59
N PHE A 211 -12.12 -22.37 -2.19
CA PHE A 211 -13.26 -21.62 -1.67
C PHE A 211 -14.49 -21.87 -2.53
N THR A 212 -15.63 -22.14 -1.91
CA THR A 212 -16.92 -22.27 -2.61
C THR A 212 -17.39 -20.91 -3.17
N ALA A 213 -18.32 -20.91 -4.11
CA ALA A 213 -18.91 -19.68 -4.63
C ALA A 213 -19.62 -18.84 -3.53
N ASP A 214 -20.23 -19.54 -2.54
CA ASP A 214 -20.87 -18.87 -1.40
C ASP A 214 -19.82 -18.24 -0.46
N ALA A 215 -18.68 -18.91 -0.24
CA ALA A 215 -17.56 -18.36 0.50
C ALA A 215 -17.00 -17.09 -0.18
N MET A 216 -16.84 -17.10 -1.50
CA MET A 216 -16.38 -15.92 -2.26
C MET A 216 -17.32 -14.73 -2.09
N ARG A 217 -18.65 -14.96 -2.11
CA ARG A 217 -19.63 -13.88 -1.88
C ARG A 217 -19.55 -13.33 -0.45
N GLU A 218 -19.39 -14.21 0.53
CA GLU A 218 -19.29 -13.77 1.93
C GLU A 218 -17.96 -13.04 2.19
N ILE A 219 -16.84 -13.44 1.56
CA ILE A 219 -15.58 -12.70 1.61
C ILE A 219 -15.77 -11.28 1.07
N GLN A 220 -16.37 -11.12 -0.12
CA GLN A 220 -16.63 -9.79 -0.68
C GLN A 220 -17.45 -8.92 0.26
N LYS A 221 -18.51 -9.46 0.83
CA LYS A 221 -19.38 -8.75 1.76
C LYS A 221 -18.66 -8.35 3.05
N ALA A 222 -17.86 -9.24 3.62
CA ALA A 222 -17.14 -9.01 4.88
C ALA A 222 -15.98 -8.00 4.73
N THR A 223 -15.35 -7.97 3.54
CA THR A 223 -14.12 -7.17 3.27
C THR A 223 -14.40 -5.88 2.51
N GLU A 224 -15.59 -5.76 1.91
CA GLU A 224 -15.93 -4.68 0.97
C GLU A 224 -14.91 -4.58 -0.17
N GLY A 225 -14.31 -5.71 -0.55
CA GLY A 225 -13.30 -5.80 -1.59
C GLY A 225 -11.94 -5.18 -1.25
N THR A 226 -11.63 -4.99 0.03
CA THR A 226 -10.33 -4.46 0.46
C THR A 226 -9.28 -5.57 0.46
N PRO A 227 -8.20 -5.52 -0.36
CA PRO A 227 -7.20 -6.59 -0.49
C PRO A 227 -6.59 -7.05 0.83
N GLU A 228 -6.24 -6.11 1.73
CA GLU A 228 -5.68 -6.44 3.04
C GLU A 228 -6.65 -7.28 3.88
N LYS A 229 -7.94 -6.90 3.92
CA LYS A 229 -8.97 -7.66 4.64
C LYS A 229 -9.24 -9.00 3.98
N ILE A 230 -9.20 -9.07 2.62
CA ILE A 230 -9.33 -10.34 1.88
C ILE A 230 -8.22 -11.29 2.31
N ASN A 231 -6.97 -10.81 2.34
CA ASN A 231 -5.84 -11.63 2.78
C ASN A 231 -6.04 -12.13 4.22
N GLN A 232 -6.40 -11.27 5.14
CA GLN A 232 -6.63 -11.64 6.55
C GLN A 232 -7.70 -12.73 6.70
N ILE A 233 -8.85 -12.55 6.06
CA ILE A 233 -9.95 -13.50 6.14
C ILE A 233 -9.59 -14.83 5.47
N CYS A 234 -8.97 -14.81 4.28
CA CYS A 234 -8.60 -16.01 3.56
C CYS A 234 -7.54 -16.82 4.29
N ASP A 235 -6.53 -16.18 4.90
CA ASP A 235 -5.50 -16.86 5.67
C ASP A 235 -6.09 -17.58 6.89
N LEU A 236 -6.91 -16.88 7.67
CA LEU A 236 -7.63 -17.49 8.81
C LEU A 236 -8.57 -18.60 8.39
N ALA A 237 -9.27 -18.45 7.27
CA ALA A 237 -10.16 -19.47 6.75
C ALA A 237 -9.42 -20.75 6.34
N LEU A 238 -8.23 -20.62 5.70
CA LEU A 238 -7.38 -21.76 5.35
C LEU A 238 -6.87 -22.47 6.62
N LEU A 239 -6.48 -21.71 7.63
CA LEU A 239 -6.07 -22.27 8.92
C LEU A 239 -7.19 -23.03 9.61
N ALA A 240 -8.39 -22.43 9.68
CA ALA A 240 -9.58 -23.06 10.28
C ALA A 240 -10.02 -24.32 9.50
N GLY A 241 -9.92 -24.29 8.17
CA GLY A 241 -10.21 -25.45 7.33
C GLY A 241 -9.23 -26.61 7.55
N TYR A 242 -7.95 -26.30 7.73
CA TYR A 242 -6.93 -27.27 8.11
C TYR A 242 -7.24 -27.95 9.46
N GLU A 243 -7.56 -27.16 10.49
CA GLU A 243 -7.90 -27.70 11.82
C GLU A 243 -9.12 -28.63 11.80
N GLN A 244 -10.07 -28.37 10.91
CA GLN A 244 -11.30 -29.16 10.76
C GLN A 244 -11.20 -30.25 9.68
N ASN A 245 -10.04 -30.45 9.04
CA ASN A 245 -9.82 -31.39 7.93
C ASN A 245 -10.85 -31.22 6.80
N LEU A 246 -11.17 -29.98 6.42
CA LEU A 246 -12.13 -29.70 5.36
C LEU A 246 -11.49 -29.94 3.97
N GLN A 247 -12.36 -30.25 2.97
CA GLN A 247 -11.92 -30.38 1.59
C GLN A 247 -12.00 -29.05 0.82
N GLU A 248 -12.87 -28.15 1.25
CA GLU A 248 -13.10 -26.81 0.71
C GLU A 248 -13.61 -25.88 1.81
N ILE A 249 -13.45 -24.59 1.60
CA ILE A 249 -13.88 -23.53 2.53
C ILE A 249 -15.25 -23.02 2.09
N ASP A 250 -16.24 -23.13 2.97
CA ASP A 250 -17.60 -22.62 2.77
C ASP A 250 -17.84 -21.26 3.45
N SER A 251 -19.05 -20.71 3.29
CA SER A 251 -19.45 -19.43 3.86
C SER A 251 -19.47 -19.42 5.40
N ASP A 252 -19.68 -20.58 6.04
CA ASP A 252 -19.72 -20.67 7.50
C ASP A 252 -18.32 -20.50 8.11
N VAL A 253 -17.28 -21.03 7.42
CA VAL A 253 -15.88 -20.83 7.80
C VAL A 253 -15.52 -19.36 7.68
N ILE A 254 -15.91 -18.67 6.60
CA ILE A 254 -15.66 -17.25 6.40
C ILE A 254 -16.33 -16.40 7.49
N THR A 255 -17.59 -16.67 7.80
CA THR A 255 -18.32 -15.96 8.86
C THR A 255 -17.65 -16.13 10.23
N ARG A 256 -17.05 -17.29 10.52
CA ARG A 256 -16.28 -17.52 11.75
C ARG A 256 -14.97 -16.75 11.75
N ALA A 257 -14.21 -16.79 10.65
CA ALA A 257 -12.98 -16.02 10.50
C ALA A 257 -13.21 -14.51 10.66
N GLU A 258 -14.28 -13.97 10.07
CA GLU A 258 -14.67 -12.57 10.24
C GLU A 258 -14.93 -12.18 11.69
N ARG A 259 -15.66 -13.04 12.44
CA ARG A 259 -15.92 -12.80 13.88
C ARG A 259 -14.65 -12.80 14.70
N GLU A 260 -13.71 -13.66 14.39
CA GLU A 260 -12.42 -13.72 15.07
C GLU A 260 -11.61 -12.43 14.87
N ILE A 261 -11.54 -11.93 13.63
CA ILE A 261 -10.89 -10.65 13.32
C ILE A 261 -11.55 -9.48 14.08
N LYS A 262 -12.87 -9.47 14.18
CA LYS A 262 -13.63 -8.41 14.89
C LYS A 262 -13.53 -8.51 16.42
N GLY A 263 -12.80 -9.47 16.96
CA GLY A 263 -12.58 -9.64 18.40
C GLY A 263 -13.82 -10.09 19.18
N ALA A 264 -14.82 -10.69 18.51
CA ALA A 264 -15.93 -11.32 19.21
C ALA A 264 -15.41 -12.60 19.89
N PRO A 265 -15.66 -12.80 21.22
CA PRO A 265 -15.16 -13.98 21.91
C PRO A 265 -15.72 -15.24 21.24
N LEU A 266 -14.83 -16.17 20.90
CA LEU A 266 -15.20 -17.51 20.46
C LEU A 266 -16.09 -18.12 21.52
N THR A 267 -17.36 -18.36 21.22
CA THR A 267 -18.19 -19.22 22.04
C THR A 267 -17.67 -20.63 21.81
N ILE A 268 -16.76 -21.08 22.68
CA ILE A 268 -16.28 -22.46 22.72
C ILE A 268 -17.46 -23.34 23.21
N ASN A 269 -18.37 -23.66 22.30
CA ASN A 269 -19.31 -24.73 22.49
C ASN A 269 -18.66 -26.01 21.95
N ARG A 270 -17.92 -26.71 22.79
CA ARG A 270 -17.70 -28.19 22.77
C ARG A 270 -16.49 -28.63 23.61
N ILE A 271 -16.56 -28.51 24.90
CA ILE A 271 -15.83 -29.42 25.81
C ILE A 271 -16.77 -29.85 26.96
N SER A 272 -17.94 -30.34 26.66
CA SER A 272 -18.82 -30.90 27.70
C SER A 272 -19.46 -32.26 27.37
N GLU A 273 -19.09 -32.92 26.28
CA GLU A 273 -19.63 -34.22 25.93
C GLU A 273 -18.65 -35.41 26.01
N VAL A 274 -17.38 -35.18 26.41
CA VAL A 274 -16.39 -36.27 26.54
C VAL A 274 -16.09 -36.66 27.98
N MET A 275 -16.64 -35.98 28.99
CA MET A 275 -16.36 -36.29 30.42
C MET A 275 -17.50 -36.93 31.18
N HIS A 276 -18.54 -37.45 30.52
CA HIS A 276 -19.58 -38.25 31.17
C HIS A 276 -19.81 -39.58 30.45
N GLY A 277 -18.79 -40.40 30.41
CA GLY A 277 -18.87 -41.75 29.85
C GLY A 277 -17.69 -42.61 30.30
N VAL A 278 -17.58 -42.82 31.64
CA VAL A 278 -16.96 -43.99 32.27
C VAL A 278 -17.73 -44.25 33.57
#